data_d37fb8d7ed35718360ab15194ca40c65
#
_entry.id   d37fb8d7ed35718360ab15194ca40c65
#
_cell.length_a   1.000
_cell.length_b   1.000
_cell.length_c   1.000
_cell.angle_alpha   90.00
_cell.angle_beta   90.00
_cell.angle_gamma   90.00
#
_symmetry.space_group_name_H-M   'P 1'
#
loop_
_entity.id
_entity.type
_entity.pdbx_description
1 polymer ?
#
loop_
_entity_poly.entity_id
_entity_poly.type
_entity_poly.pdbx_seq_one_letter_code
_entity_poly.pdbx_strand_id
1 'polypeptide(L)'
;KDMHRIKADTYKYAFRIVNGLRWASSKVGYHHLCGANTAFRRDAFLQVKGYSDLAYSDDVEIAKRLRAHGKMAMDDRIHVDYSIRRIQKLGLVKYTWMIIKNDFNVMILGRRPTKGNYAKQEYN
;
A
#
# COMPACT_ATOMS: atom_id res chain seq x y z
N LYS A 1 -21.35 23.41 -2.30
CA LYS A 1 -20.22 23.30 -3.27
C LYS A 1 -18.85 23.35 -2.58
N ASP A 2 -18.68 24.18 -1.54
CA ASP A 2 -17.38 24.41 -0.88
C ASP A 2 -16.94 23.25 0.01
N MET A 3 -17.87 22.58 0.68
CA MET A 3 -17.56 21.47 1.59
C MET A 3 -16.98 20.22 0.86
N HIS A 4 -17.40 19.97 -0.39
CA HIS A 4 -16.80 18.92 -1.23
C HIS A 4 -15.38 19.27 -1.69
N ARG A 5 -15.12 20.54 -1.94
CA ARG A 5 -13.82 21.03 -2.37
C ARG A 5 -12.79 20.98 -1.23
N ILE A 6 -13.16 21.40 -0.03
CA ILE A 6 -12.33 21.33 1.18
C ILE A 6 -11.95 19.86 1.48
N LYS A 7 -12.91 18.93 1.36
CA LYS A 7 -12.61 17.50 1.54
C LYS A 7 -11.63 16.97 0.49
N ALA A 8 -11.77 17.35 -0.78
CA ALA A 8 -10.87 16.93 -1.84
C ALA A 8 -9.44 17.44 -1.61
N ASP A 9 -9.28 18.67 -1.18
CA ASP A 9 -7.96 19.25 -0.90
C ASP A 9 -7.30 18.60 0.32
N THR A 10 -8.06 18.30 1.37
CA THR A 10 -7.57 17.55 2.54
C THR A 10 -6.98 16.21 2.15
N TYR A 11 -7.65 15.46 1.25
CA TYR A 11 -7.12 14.19 0.76
C TYR A 11 -5.85 14.36 -0.08
N LYS A 12 -5.77 15.39 -0.91
CA LYS A 12 -4.54 15.71 -1.67
C LYS A 12 -3.35 15.94 -0.75
N TYR A 13 -3.52 16.75 0.29
CA TYR A 13 -2.45 17.02 1.27
C TYR A 13 -2.06 15.74 2.02
N ALA A 14 -3.01 14.95 2.48
CA ALA A 14 -2.74 13.70 3.15
C ALA A 14 -1.93 12.73 2.26
N PHE A 15 -2.31 12.58 0.98
CA PHE A 15 -1.55 11.77 0.03
C PHE A 15 -0.16 12.31 -0.26
N ARG A 16 0.03 13.63 -0.33
CA ARG A 16 1.36 14.24 -0.49
C ARG A 16 2.27 13.91 0.68
N ILE A 17 1.75 13.98 1.92
CA ILE A 17 2.50 13.61 3.13
C ILE A 17 2.87 12.13 3.08
N VAL A 18 1.92 11.25 2.81
CA VAL A 18 2.16 9.80 2.72
C VAL A 18 3.18 9.47 1.65
N ASN A 19 3.09 10.08 0.47
CA ASN A 19 4.06 9.87 -0.60
C ASN A 19 5.44 10.42 -0.25
N GLY A 20 5.52 11.56 0.43
CA GLY A 20 6.78 12.11 0.94
C GLY A 20 7.45 11.17 1.95
N LEU A 21 6.67 10.58 2.87
CA LEU A 21 7.17 9.59 3.82
C LEU A 21 7.65 8.31 3.12
N ARG A 22 6.91 7.83 2.12
CA ARG A 22 7.31 6.67 1.29
C ARG A 22 8.61 6.96 0.54
N TRP A 23 8.73 8.13 -0.05
CA TRP A 23 9.94 8.56 -0.72
C TRP A 23 11.13 8.63 0.25
N ALA A 24 10.96 9.25 1.42
CA ALA A 24 11.99 9.33 2.45
C ALA A 24 12.42 7.94 2.94
N SER A 25 11.46 7.03 3.21
CA SER A 25 11.76 5.66 3.62
C SER A 25 12.49 4.87 2.53
N SER A 26 12.22 5.16 1.26
CA SER A 26 12.91 4.52 0.14
C SER A 26 14.41 4.85 0.09
N LYS A 27 14.80 6.04 0.56
CA LYS A 27 16.21 6.45 0.64
C LYS A 27 17.02 5.64 1.65
N VAL A 28 16.38 5.12 2.68
CA VAL A 28 16.99 4.21 3.67
C VAL A 28 16.75 2.73 3.35
N GLY A 29 16.32 2.43 2.11
CA GLY A 29 16.11 1.07 1.64
C GLY A 29 14.80 0.43 2.05
N TYR A 30 13.87 1.18 2.64
CA TYR A 30 12.55 0.69 2.99
C TYR A 30 11.51 1.13 1.95
N HIS A 31 11.13 0.22 1.08
CA HIS A 31 10.20 0.50 -0.01
C HIS A 31 8.80 -0.03 0.32
N HIS A 32 7.85 0.88 0.40
CA HIS A 32 6.43 0.55 0.40
C HIS A 32 5.92 0.48 -1.03
N LEU A 33 5.62 -0.70 -1.51
CA LEU A 33 4.95 -0.85 -2.79
C LEU A 33 3.49 -0.42 -2.68
N CYS A 34 2.96 0.04 -3.80
CA CYS A 34 1.53 0.28 -3.96
C CYS A 34 1.03 -0.66 -5.06
N GLY A 35 0.18 -1.59 -4.73
CA GLY A 35 -0.30 -2.60 -5.66
C GLY A 35 -0.90 -2.03 -6.96
N ALA A 36 -1.43 -0.81 -6.90
CA ALA A 36 -1.99 -0.12 -8.06
C ALA A 36 -0.93 0.55 -8.97
N ASN A 37 0.30 0.75 -8.48
CA ASN A 37 1.37 1.44 -9.22
C ASN A 37 2.73 0.80 -8.91
N THR A 38 2.92 -0.43 -9.38
CA THR A 38 4.17 -1.17 -9.17
C THR A 38 4.48 -1.99 -10.41
N ALA A 39 5.74 -1.94 -10.85
CA ALA A 39 6.27 -2.78 -11.91
C ALA A 39 7.38 -3.68 -11.36
N PHE A 40 7.49 -4.88 -11.88
CA PHE A 40 8.49 -5.86 -11.50
C PHE A 40 9.28 -6.33 -12.71
N ARG A 41 10.56 -6.62 -12.49
CA ARG A 41 11.29 -7.45 -13.43
C ARG A 41 10.70 -8.86 -13.38
N ARG A 42 10.40 -9.42 -14.54
CA ARG A 42 9.74 -10.73 -14.67
C ARG A 42 10.53 -11.85 -14.00
N ASP A 43 11.84 -11.86 -14.18
CA ASP A 43 12.74 -12.85 -13.57
C ASP A 43 12.70 -12.80 -12.03
N ALA A 44 12.82 -11.61 -11.44
CA ALA A 44 12.75 -11.44 -9.98
C ALA A 44 11.37 -11.82 -9.43
N PHE A 45 10.30 -11.44 -10.14
CA PHE A 45 8.92 -11.79 -9.74
C PHE A 45 8.69 -13.31 -9.73
N LEU A 46 9.21 -14.02 -10.74
CA LEU A 46 9.10 -15.48 -10.82
C LEU A 46 9.96 -16.18 -9.76
N GLN A 47 11.16 -15.66 -9.46
CA GLN A 47 12.02 -16.21 -8.41
C GLN A 47 11.33 -16.20 -7.04
N VAL A 48 10.59 -15.14 -6.72
CA VAL A 48 9.82 -15.05 -5.47
C VAL A 48 8.44 -15.74 -5.58
N LYS A 49 8.13 -16.40 -6.68
CA LYS A 49 6.85 -17.09 -6.94
C LYS A 49 5.63 -16.15 -6.92
N GLY A 50 5.83 -14.89 -7.32
CA GLY A 50 4.78 -13.89 -7.42
C GLY A 50 4.17 -13.48 -6.07
N TYR A 51 2.94 -12.96 -6.12
CA TYR A 51 2.19 -12.56 -4.93
C TYR A 51 1.77 -13.77 -4.09
N SER A 52 1.86 -13.64 -2.79
CA SER A 52 1.26 -14.60 -1.85
C SER A 52 -0.26 -14.45 -1.82
N ASP A 53 -0.97 -15.55 -1.54
CA ASP A 53 -2.43 -15.51 -1.38
C ASP A 53 -2.82 -14.92 -0.02
N LEU A 54 -2.67 -13.60 0.11
CA LEU A 54 -3.03 -12.83 1.29
C LEU A 54 -4.28 -12.01 1.04
N ALA A 55 -5.04 -11.78 2.09
CA ALA A 55 -6.23 -10.94 2.03
C ALA A 55 -5.90 -9.44 1.93
N TYR A 56 -4.75 -9.02 2.46
CA TYR A 56 -4.26 -7.64 2.46
C TYR A 56 -2.75 -7.59 2.63
N SER A 57 -2.14 -6.45 2.30
CA SER A 57 -0.69 -6.19 2.42
C SER A 57 0.19 -7.17 1.63
N ASP A 58 -0.35 -7.74 0.56
CA ASP A 58 0.36 -8.60 -0.38
C ASP A 58 1.46 -7.84 -1.14
N ASP A 59 1.25 -6.55 -1.41
CA ASP A 59 2.23 -5.64 -2.00
C ASP A 59 3.41 -5.38 -1.04
N VAL A 60 3.15 -5.26 0.24
CA VAL A 60 4.18 -5.08 1.27
C VAL A 60 4.96 -6.38 1.51
N GLU A 61 4.27 -7.50 1.49
CA GLU A 61 4.88 -8.83 1.66
C GLU A 61 5.81 -9.20 0.48
N ILE A 62 5.36 -8.99 -0.76
CA ILE A 62 6.21 -9.23 -1.93
C ILE A 62 7.40 -8.29 -1.96
N ALA A 63 7.25 -7.02 -1.53
CA ALA A 63 8.36 -6.10 -1.39
C ALA A 63 9.46 -6.65 -0.49
N LYS A 64 9.08 -7.23 0.65
CA LYS A 64 10.02 -7.85 1.59
C LYS A 64 10.80 -8.99 0.93
N ARG A 65 10.14 -9.86 0.16
CA ARG A 65 10.82 -10.98 -0.54
C ARG A 65 11.73 -10.50 -1.66
N LEU A 66 11.29 -9.52 -2.44
CA LEU A 66 12.05 -8.97 -3.57
C LEU A 66 13.33 -8.23 -3.15
N ARG A 67 13.39 -7.68 -1.92
CA ARG A 67 14.60 -6.98 -1.42
C ARG A 67 15.85 -7.85 -1.46
N ALA A 68 15.72 -9.17 -1.32
CA ALA A 68 16.85 -10.10 -1.42
C ALA A 68 17.32 -10.35 -2.86
N HIS A 69 16.50 -9.99 -3.86
CA HIS A 69 16.72 -10.30 -5.28
C HIS A 69 17.11 -9.09 -6.14
N GLY A 70 17.19 -7.90 -5.56
CA GLY A 70 17.58 -6.73 -6.32
C GLY A 70 17.28 -5.39 -5.66
N LYS A 71 17.63 -4.33 -6.38
CA LYS A 71 17.35 -2.97 -5.96
C LYS A 71 15.92 -2.58 -6.32
N MET A 72 15.29 -1.83 -5.44
CA MET A 72 13.98 -1.22 -5.66
C MET A 72 14.17 0.28 -5.87
N ALA A 73 13.41 0.84 -6.78
CA ALA A 73 13.41 2.28 -7.06
C ALA A 73 11.98 2.82 -7.02
N MET A 74 11.85 4.07 -6.63
CA MET A 74 10.61 4.83 -6.71
C MET A 74 10.79 5.92 -7.78
N ASP A 75 9.90 5.96 -8.76
CA ASP A 75 9.87 6.97 -9.81
C ASP A 75 8.65 7.87 -9.60
N ASP A 76 8.89 9.12 -9.30
CA ASP A 76 7.85 10.14 -9.05
C ASP A 76 7.25 10.74 -10.32
N ARG A 77 7.78 10.38 -11.50
CA ARG A 77 7.24 10.80 -12.80
C ARG A 77 6.05 9.96 -13.24
N ILE A 78 5.87 8.79 -12.63
CA ILE A 78 4.78 7.86 -12.96
C ILE A 78 3.67 8.00 -11.93
N HIS A 79 2.50 8.45 -12.38
CA HIS A 79 1.32 8.66 -11.55
C HIS A 79 0.17 7.77 -11.98
N VAL A 80 -0.64 7.35 -11.02
CA VAL A 80 -1.88 6.61 -11.22
C VAL A 80 -3.00 7.32 -10.49
N ASP A 81 -4.11 7.53 -11.15
CA ASP A 81 -5.32 8.03 -10.49
C ASP A 81 -5.94 6.92 -9.65
N TYR A 82 -6.12 7.21 -8.38
CA TYR A 82 -6.61 6.24 -7.41
C TYR A 82 -7.98 6.63 -6.86
N SER A 83 -8.91 5.67 -6.87
CA SER A 83 -10.25 5.91 -6.32
C SER A 83 -10.23 5.99 -4.79
N ILE A 84 -10.70 7.09 -4.24
CA ILE A 84 -10.77 7.34 -2.79
C ILE A 84 -12.08 6.86 -2.14
N ARG A 85 -12.94 6.12 -2.86
CA ARG A 85 -14.26 5.68 -2.35
C ARG A 85 -14.18 4.96 -1.01
N ARG A 86 -13.18 4.10 -0.83
CA ARG A 86 -12.97 3.38 0.43
C ARG A 86 -12.62 4.33 1.58
N ILE A 87 -11.76 5.32 1.31
CA ILE A 87 -11.38 6.34 2.29
C ILE A 87 -12.58 7.21 2.66
N GLN A 88 -13.41 7.56 1.68
CA GLN A 88 -14.64 8.32 1.91
C GLN A 88 -15.65 7.55 2.75
N LYS A 89 -15.79 6.23 2.53
CA LYS A 89 -16.70 5.37 3.30
C LYS A 89 -16.23 5.16 4.74
N LEU A 90 -14.96 4.89 4.95
CA LEU A 90 -14.40 4.54 6.26
C LEU A 90 -13.94 5.76 7.08
N GLY A 91 -13.66 6.89 6.42
CA GLY A 91 -12.95 8.03 6.97
C GLY A 91 -11.44 7.83 6.94
N LEU A 92 -10.71 8.95 6.77
CA LEU A 92 -9.24 8.95 6.59
C LEU A 92 -8.51 8.29 7.77
N VAL A 93 -8.87 8.63 9.00
CA VAL A 93 -8.20 8.14 10.22
C VAL A 93 -8.38 6.62 10.37
N LYS A 94 -9.62 6.13 10.25
CA LYS A 94 -9.92 4.69 10.36
C LYS A 94 -9.23 3.90 9.24
N TYR A 95 -9.25 4.41 8.02
CA TYR A 95 -8.58 3.80 6.87
C TYR A 95 -7.06 3.71 7.07
N THR A 96 -6.41 4.81 7.47
CA THR A 96 -4.96 4.84 7.72
C THR A 96 -4.57 3.89 8.85
N TRP A 97 -5.31 3.88 9.95
CA TRP A 97 -5.08 2.96 11.06
C TRP A 97 -5.20 1.50 10.64
N MET A 98 -6.22 1.18 9.84
CA MET A 98 -6.42 -0.17 9.30
C MET A 98 -5.21 -0.63 8.46
N ILE A 99 -4.70 0.23 7.57
CA ILE A 99 -3.51 -0.09 6.77
C ILE A 99 -2.29 -0.33 7.66
N ILE A 100 -1.98 0.61 8.55
CA ILE A 100 -0.82 0.49 9.45
C ILE A 100 -0.88 -0.81 10.25
N LYS A 101 -2.05 -1.13 10.83
CA LYS A 101 -2.26 -2.36 11.58
C LYS A 101 -2.06 -3.61 10.71
N ASN A 102 -2.58 -3.60 9.50
CA ASN A 102 -2.48 -4.73 8.58
C ASN A 102 -1.03 -4.95 8.14
N ASP A 103 -0.33 -3.89 7.74
CA ASP A 103 1.08 -3.95 7.35
C ASP A 103 1.96 -4.41 8.51
N PHE A 104 1.72 -3.91 9.71
CA PHE A 104 2.43 -4.35 10.92
C PHE A 104 2.22 -5.86 11.17
N ASN A 105 0.98 -6.35 11.08
CA ASN A 105 0.67 -7.77 11.27
C ASN A 105 1.42 -8.66 10.26
N VAL A 106 1.46 -8.26 8.99
CA VAL A 106 2.12 -9.05 7.94
C VAL A 106 3.64 -8.94 8.03
N MET A 107 4.18 -7.72 8.19
CA MET A 107 5.62 -7.50 8.15
C MET A 107 6.35 -7.93 9.40
N ILE A 108 5.80 -7.62 10.56
CA ILE A 108 6.47 -7.81 11.87
C ILE A 108 6.04 -9.12 12.51
N LEU A 109 4.73 -9.39 12.57
CA LEU A 109 4.21 -10.59 13.21
C LEU A 109 4.17 -11.81 12.28
N GLY A 110 4.50 -11.65 10.98
CA GLY A 110 4.48 -12.74 10.00
C GLY A 110 3.10 -13.38 9.80
N ARG A 111 2.02 -12.70 10.20
CA ARG A 111 0.66 -13.21 10.06
C ARG A 111 0.27 -13.28 8.59
N ARG A 112 -0.38 -14.38 8.20
CA ARG A 112 -0.88 -14.59 6.84
C ARG A 112 -2.41 -14.60 6.84
N PRO A 113 -3.06 -13.42 6.76
CA PRO A 113 -4.51 -13.34 6.73
C PRO A 113 -5.07 -13.97 5.46
N THR A 114 -6.09 -14.80 5.62
CA THR A 114 -6.80 -15.43 4.49
C THR A 114 -7.91 -14.54 3.95
N LYS A 115 -8.23 -14.66 2.66
CA LYS A 115 -9.26 -13.85 1.98
C LYS A 115 -10.64 -13.89 2.64
N GLY A 116 -11.03 -15.01 3.26
CA GLY A 116 -12.31 -15.15 3.95
C GLY A 116 -12.54 -14.17 5.10
N ASN A 117 -11.46 -13.69 5.73
CA ASN A 117 -11.54 -12.71 6.82
C ASN A 117 -11.62 -11.26 6.30
N TYR A 118 -11.17 -11.01 5.08
CA TYR A 118 -11.16 -9.68 4.49
C TYR A 118 -12.56 -9.24 4.06
N ALA A 119 -13.30 -10.12 3.41
CA ALA A 119 -14.67 -9.83 2.96
C ALA A 119 -15.61 -9.44 4.12
N LYS A 120 -15.44 -10.04 5.31
CA LYS A 120 -16.20 -9.70 6.51
C LYS A 120 -15.87 -8.31 7.08
N GLN A 121 -14.66 -7.81 6.87
CA GLN A 121 -14.25 -6.49 7.36
C GLN A 121 -14.64 -5.32 6.43
N GLU A 122 -14.87 -5.59 5.15
CA GLU A 122 -15.19 -4.54 4.17
C GLU A 122 -16.68 -4.18 4.11
N TYR A 123 -17.58 -5.07 4.50
CA TYR A 123 -19.01 -4.93 4.27
C TYR A 123 -19.87 -4.87 5.55
N ASN A 124 -19.27 -4.94 6.72
CA ASN A 124 -19.88 -4.64 8.00
C ASN A 124 -19.29 -3.32 8.56
#